data_de3748f1225780371842961f4edff63c
#
_entry.id   de3748f1225780371842961f4edff63c
#
_cell.length_a   1.000
_cell.length_b   1.000
_cell.length_c   1.000
_cell.angle_alpha   90.00
_cell.angle_beta   90.00
_cell.angle_gamma   90.00
#
_symmetry.space_group_name_H-M   'P 1'
#
loop_
_entity.id
_entity.type
_entity.pdbx_description
1 polymer ?
#
loop_
_entity_poly.entity_id
_entity_poly.type
_entity_poly.pdbx_seq_one_letter_code
_entity_poly.pdbx_strand_id
1 'polypeptide(L)'
;KEKREILYNTNRINSSISSANKVIYAHENERPYNDSIAICLGDLMFPVMFVHSTSAFETLKSKGIDLIKNTELREKIIDVYDAGYTFFLKNEVLVLDEAERGLKDVFSTRFHEAYVYDLDKPGYEPKLTPLNYNALKYDQEFIYFLKTYKNRLNILLNFHYRGRLQRDVEILIESVNNEIVDLKE
;
A
#
# COMPACT_ATOMS: atom_id res chain seq x y z
N LYS A 1 -5.85 -7.08 -14.78
CA LYS A 1 -5.39 -7.60 -13.48
C LYS A 1 -4.86 -6.45 -12.61
N GLU A 2 -3.91 -5.66 -13.09
CA GLU A 2 -3.24 -4.57 -12.36
C GLU A 2 -4.19 -3.47 -11.88
N LYS A 3 -5.14 -3.03 -12.73
CA LYS A 3 -6.15 -2.05 -12.32
C LYS A 3 -6.95 -2.49 -11.07
N ARG A 4 -7.25 -3.79 -10.97
CA ARG A 4 -7.96 -4.35 -9.80
C ARG A 4 -7.06 -4.37 -8.56
N GLU A 5 -5.78 -4.69 -8.74
CA GLU A 5 -4.78 -4.66 -7.68
C GLU A 5 -4.56 -3.24 -7.16
N ILE A 6 -4.42 -2.27 -8.05
CA ILE A 6 -4.31 -0.85 -7.71
C ILE A 6 -5.53 -0.40 -6.88
N LEU A 7 -6.75 -0.75 -7.30
CA LEU A 7 -7.97 -0.40 -6.57
C LEU A 7 -8.02 -1.06 -5.18
N TYR A 8 -7.66 -2.34 -5.09
CA TYR A 8 -7.59 -3.03 -3.80
C TYR A 8 -6.60 -2.35 -2.86
N ASN A 9 -5.38 -2.09 -3.31
CA ASN A 9 -4.34 -1.48 -2.49
C ASN A 9 -4.67 -0.04 -2.10
N THR A 10 -5.25 0.77 -3.00
CA THR A 10 -5.68 2.13 -2.65
C THR A 10 -6.76 2.13 -1.57
N ASN A 11 -7.70 1.18 -1.60
CA ASN A 11 -8.72 1.03 -0.55
C ASN A 11 -8.09 0.59 0.78
N ARG A 12 -7.14 -0.35 0.76
CA ARG A 12 -6.42 -0.80 1.96
C ARG A 12 -5.61 0.34 2.59
N ILE A 13 -4.88 1.11 1.80
CA ILE A 13 -4.11 2.26 2.30
C ILE A 13 -5.05 3.31 2.92
N ASN A 14 -6.20 3.59 2.29
CA ASN A 14 -7.20 4.49 2.87
C ASN A 14 -7.72 3.98 4.24
N SER A 15 -7.95 2.67 4.37
CA SER A 15 -8.33 2.04 5.65
C SER A 15 -7.25 2.27 6.71
N SER A 16 -5.99 1.99 6.38
CA SER A 16 -4.87 2.18 7.31
C SER A 16 -4.68 3.66 7.71
N ILE A 17 -4.85 4.60 6.78
CA ILE A 17 -4.84 6.05 7.09
C ILE A 17 -5.99 6.39 8.04
N SER A 18 -7.19 5.86 7.81
CA SER A 18 -8.35 6.05 8.70
C SER A 18 -8.09 5.49 10.09
N SER A 19 -7.52 4.28 10.17
CA SER A 19 -7.14 3.64 11.43
C SER A 19 -6.10 4.45 12.19
N ALA A 20 -5.04 4.93 11.53
CA ALA A 20 -4.05 5.82 12.12
C ALA A 20 -4.69 7.11 12.67
N ASN A 21 -5.59 7.74 11.91
CA ASN A 21 -6.29 8.95 12.35
C ASN A 21 -7.15 8.70 13.60
N LYS A 22 -7.85 7.56 13.67
CA LYS A 22 -8.66 7.20 14.84
C LYS A 22 -7.81 6.99 16.09
N VAL A 23 -6.66 6.31 15.95
CA VAL A 23 -5.73 6.10 17.07
C VAL A 23 -5.11 7.42 17.53
N ILE A 24 -4.65 8.26 16.60
CA ILE A 24 -4.12 9.60 16.91
C ILE A 24 -5.17 10.45 17.61
N TYR A 25 -6.41 10.47 17.09
CA TYR A 25 -7.52 11.20 17.72
C TYR A 25 -7.81 10.70 19.13
N ALA A 26 -7.84 9.38 19.33
CA ALA A 26 -8.07 8.77 20.64
C ALA A 26 -6.97 9.17 21.64
N HIS A 27 -5.72 9.19 21.18
CA HIS A 27 -4.58 9.66 21.96
C HIS A 27 -4.71 11.15 22.32
N GLU A 28 -4.93 12.03 21.36
CA GLU A 28 -4.99 13.50 21.55
C GLU A 28 -6.20 13.93 22.39
N ASN A 29 -7.26 13.11 22.45
CA ASN A 29 -8.47 13.39 23.24
C ASN A 29 -8.63 12.47 24.46
N GLU A 30 -7.57 11.80 24.87
CA GLU A 30 -7.51 10.92 26.05
C GLU A 30 -8.63 9.87 26.13
N ARG A 31 -9.08 9.37 24.96
CA ARG A 31 -10.16 8.39 24.89
C ARG A 31 -9.76 7.06 25.53
N PRO A 32 -10.70 6.35 26.18
CA PRO A 32 -10.41 5.04 26.76
C PRO A 32 -10.13 4.01 25.66
N TYR A 33 -9.31 3.01 26.00
CA TYR A 33 -9.10 1.85 25.16
C TYR A 33 -10.42 1.06 24.99
N ASN A 34 -10.65 0.62 23.78
CA ASN A 34 -11.80 -0.21 23.41
C ASN A 34 -11.49 -1.05 22.16
N ASP A 35 -12.38 -1.96 21.82
CA ASP A 35 -12.23 -2.85 20.66
C ASP A 35 -12.00 -2.12 19.33
N SER A 36 -12.64 -0.96 19.15
CA SER A 36 -12.42 -0.17 17.92
C SER A 36 -10.97 0.34 17.81
N ILE A 37 -10.38 0.77 18.91
CA ILE A 37 -8.97 1.18 18.96
C ILE A 37 -8.06 -0.04 18.76
N ALA A 38 -8.38 -1.17 19.38
CA ALA A 38 -7.64 -2.42 19.22
C ALA A 38 -7.55 -2.86 17.74
N ILE A 39 -8.69 -2.83 17.05
CA ILE A 39 -8.78 -3.17 15.62
C ILE A 39 -7.99 -2.16 14.78
N CYS A 40 -8.12 -0.86 15.05
CA CYS A 40 -7.38 0.15 14.31
C CYS A 40 -5.86 -0.01 14.49
N LEU A 41 -5.38 -0.34 15.68
CA LEU A 41 -3.97 -0.63 15.94
C LEU A 41 -3.49 -1.86 15.16
N GLY A 42 -4.29 -2.92 15.14
CA GLY A 42 -4.00 -4.12 14.38
C GLY A 42 -3.97 -3.88 12.87
N ASP A 43 -4.89 -3.07 12.34
CA ASP A 43 -4.96 -2.74 10.91
C ASP A 43 -3.67 -2.06 10.39
N LEU A 44 -2.97 -1.32 11.24
CA LEU A 44 -1.70 -0.67 10.89
C LEU A 44 -0.53 -1.64 10.67
N MET A 45 -0.67 -2.90 11.12
CA MET A 45 0.38 -3.91 11.00
C MET A 45 0.42 -4.60 9.64
N PHE A 46 -0.54 -4.30 8.75
CA PHE A 46 -0.69 -4.93 7.43
C PHE A 46 -0.48 -3.93 6.30
N PRO A 47 0.77 -3.60 5.98
CA PRO A 47 1.08 -2.83 4.79
C PRO A 47 0.65 -3.61 3.54
N VAL A 48 0.33 -2.89 2.48
CA VAL A 48 0.03 -3.48 1.18
C VAL A 48 1.29 -3.62 0.35
N MET A 49 1.29 -4.62 -0.55
CA MET A 49 2.30 -4.79 -1.59
C MET A 49 1.63 -4.84 -2.96
N PHE A 50 2.18 -4.14 -3.92
CA PHE A 50 1.69 -4.17 -5.29
C PHE A 50 2.19 -5.40 -6.02
N VAL A 51 1.25 -6.29 -6.34
CA VAL A 51 1.54 -7.49 -7.13
C VAL A 51 1.26 -7.20 -8.61
N HIS A 52 2.30 -7.08 -9.39
CA HIS A 52 2.25 -6.85 -10.83
C HIS A 52 2.76 -8.08 -11.61
N SER A 53 2.46 -8.11 -12.90
CA SER A 53 2.94 -9.17 -13.79
C SER A 53 3.68 -8.54 -14.96
N THR A 54 4.94 -8.93 -15.14
CA THR A 54 5.77 -8.51 -16.27
C THR A 54 5.82 -9.54 -17.38
N SER A 55 5.21 -10.73 -17.20
CA SER A 55 5.37 -11.87 -18.14
C SER A 55 4.96 -11.55 -19.59
N ALA A 56 3.89 -10.78 -19.80
CA ALA A 56 3.49 -10.36 -21.13
C ALA A 56 4.51 -9.39 -21.74
N PHE A 57 5.01 -8.46 -20.95
CA PHE A 57 6.04 -7.50 -21.36
C PHE A 57 7.37 -8.20 -21.67
N GLU A 58 7.82 -9.13 -20.83
CA GLU A 58 9.04 -9.91 -21.09
C GLU A 58 8.90 -10.79 -22.34
N THR A 59 7.72 -11.37 -22.57
CA THR A 59 7.44 -12.10 -23.81
C THR A 59 7.52 -11.19 -25.04
N LEU A 60 6.97 -9.97 -24.94
CA LEU A 60 7.05 -8.98 -26.02
C LEU A 60 8.50 -8.56 -26.29
N LYS A 61 9.28 -8.30 -25.24
CA LYS A 61 10.73 -7.98 -25.38
C LYS A 61 11.49 -9.10 -26.06
N SER A 62 11.26 -10.36 -25.69
CA SER A 62 11.95 -11.52 -26.26
C SER A 62 11.59 -11.78 -27.72
N LYS A 63 10.37 -11.48 -28.15
CA LYS A 63 9.91 -11.60 -29.52
C LYS A 63 10.31 -10.41 -30.43
N GLY A 64 10.74 -9.33 -29.79
CA GLY A 64 11.06 -8.05 -30.42
C GLY A 64 9.95 -7.01 -30.22
N ILE A 65 10.23 -6.02 -29.38
CA ILE A 65 9.28 -4.94 -29.08
C ILE A 65 8.93 -4.10 -30.31
N ASP A 66 9.79 -4.13 -31.34
CA ASP A 66 9.59 -3.48 -32.65
C ASP A 66 8.47 -4.09 -33.50
N LEU A 67 7.89 -5.22 -33.08
CA LEU A 67 6.66 -5.77 -33.65
C LEU A 67 5.48 -4.80 -33.47
N ILE A 68 5.50 -4.00 -32.41
CA ILE A 68 4.55 -2.89 -32.23
C ILE A 68 5.01 -1.75 -33.13
N LYS A 69 4.28 -1.52 -34.22
CA LYS A 69 4.62 -0.50 -35.22
C LYS A 69 4.33 0.91 -34.74
N ASN A 70 3.30 1.08 -33.91
CA ASN A 70 2.97 2.34 -33.28
C ASN A 70 4.05 2.70 -32.24
N THR A 71 4.90 3.66 -32.61
CA THR A 71 6.05 4.09 -31.79
C THR A 71 5.61 4.68 -30.46
N GLU A 72 4.52 5.48 -30.46
CA GLU A 72 4.00 6.09 -29.24
C GLU A 72 3.49 5.05 -28.25
N LEU A 73 2.74 4.04 -28.73
CA LEU A 73 2.29 2.93 -27.89
C LEU A 73 3.47 2.13 -27.35
N ARG A 74 4.47 1.86 -28.17
CA ARG A 74 5.68 1.13 -27.78
C ARG A 74 6.42 1.85 -26.65
N GLU A 75 6.62 3.16 -26.76
CA GLU A 75 7.25 3.98 -25.73
C GLU A 75 6.44 3.98 -24.42
N LYS A 76 5.12 4.14 -24.50
CA LYS A 76 4.25 4.06 -23.31
C LYS A 76 4.36 2.71 -22.58
N ILE A 77 4.44 1.60 -23.33
CA ILE A 77 4.62 0.27 -22.74
C ILE A 77 5.94 0.20 -21.97
N ILE A 78 7.04 0.65 -22.61
CA ILE A 78 8.37 0.66 -21.99
C ILE A 78 8.35 1.54 -20.73
N ASP A 79 7.81 2.75 -20.82
CA ASP A 79 7.78 3.69 -19.70
C ASP A 79 7.03 3.14 -18.49
N VAL A 80 5.90 2.47 -18.69
CA VAL A 80 5.14 1.88 -17.59
C VAL A 80 5.89 0.71 -16.96
N TYR A 81 6.39 -0.22 -17.77
CA TYR A 81 6.95 -1.48 -17.26
C TYR A 81 8.40 -1.36 -16.77
N ASP A 82 9.26 -0.62 -17.47
CA ASP A 82 10.66 -0.46 -17.06
C ASP A 82 10.83 0.67 -16.01
N ALA A 83 10.45 1.91 -16.35
CA ALA A 83 10.69 3.04 -15.48
C ALA A 83 9.60 3.21 -14.40
N GLY A 84 8.32 3.11 -14.79
CA GLY A 84 7.18 3.38 -13.92
C GLY A 84 7.11 2.40 -12.75
N TYR A 85 7.10 1.11 -13.02
CA TYR A 85 7.04 0.08 -11.97
C TYR A 85 8.29 0.08 -11.11
N THR A 86 9.47 0.21 -11.70
CA THR A 86 10.74 0.28 -10.95
C THR A 86 10.73 1.44 -9.95
N PHE A 87 10.29 2.62 -10.38
CA PHE A 87 10.19 3.80 -9.50
C PHE A 87 9.14 3.58 -8.41
N PHE A 88 7.97 3.05 -8.78
CA PHE A 88 6.89 2.78 -7.84
C PHE A 88 7.33 1.81 -6.73
N LEU A 89 7.87 0.66 -7.12
CA LEU A 89 8.31 -0.38 -6.17
C LEU A 89 9.38 0.11 -5.20
N LYS A 90 10.33 0.92 -5.66
CA LYS A 90 11.34 1.54 -4.78
C LYS A 90 10.71 2.41 -3.70
N ASN A 91 9.65 3.15 -4.01
CA ASN A 91 8.96 4.01 -3.04
C ASN A 91 8.04 3.22 -2.12
N GLU A 92 7.43 2.13 -2.62
CA GLU A 92 6.64 1.22 -1.80
C GLU A 92 7.49 0.55 -0.71
N VAL A 93 8.69 0.10 -1.05
CA VAL A 93 9.64 -0.49 -0.09
C VAL A 93 9.93 0.44 1.09
N LEU A 94 10.02 1.76 0.89
CA LEU A 94 10.23 2.71 1.98
C LEU A 94 9.08 2.71 3.00
N VAL A 95 7.86 2.45 2.56
CA VAL A 95 6.69 2.35 3.46
C VAL A 95 6.67 1.02 4.18
N LEU A 96 7.04 -0.07 3.48
CA LEU A 96 7.18 -1.41 4.07
C LEU A 96 8.25 -1.41 5.16
N ASP A 97 9.41 -0.84 4.90
CA ASP A 97 10.51 -0.71 5.86
C ASP A 97 10.10 0.12 7.11
N GLU A 98 9.31 1.17 6.92
CA GLU A 98 8.79 1.99 8.03
C GLU A 98 7.82 1.18 8.89
N ALA A 99 6.92 0.42 8.28
CA ALA A 99 5.99 -0.45 9.00
C ALA A 99 6.74 -1.53 9.77
N GLU A 100 7.73 -2.17 9.16
CA GLU A 100 8.52 -3.24 9.77
C GLU A 100 9.35 -2.71 10.95
N ARG A 101 9.99 -1.56 10.81
CA ARG A 101 10.68 -0.88 11.92
C ARG A 101 9.72 -0.52 13.04
N GLY A 102 8.54 0.02 12.70
CA GLY A 102 7.51 0.31 13.69
C GLY A 102 7.11 -0.92 14.49
N LEU A 103 6.88 -2.05 13.82
CA LEU A 103 6.60 -3.33 14.47
C LEU A 103 7.70 -3.78 15.40
N LYS A 104 8.94 -3.73 14.94
CA LYS A 104 10.10 -4.23 15.66
C LYS A 104 10.52 -3.32 16.82
N ASP A 105 10.57 -2.02 16.58
CA ASP A 105 11.21 -1.09 17.51
C ASP A 105 10.20 -0.36 18.41
N VAL A 106 8.96 -0.13 17.91
CA VAL A 106 7.94 0.62 18.65
C VAL A 106 6.89 -0.32 19.24
N PHE A 107 6.28 -1.18 18.43
CA PHE A 107 5.17 -2.03 18.88
C PHE A 107 5.61 -3.14 19.81
N SER A 108 6.79 -3.74 19.59
CA SER A 108 7.31 -4.85 20.39
C SER A 108 7.46 -4.56 21.88
N THR A 109 7.64 -3.30 22.25
CA THR A 109 7.79 -2.85 23.63
C THR A 109 6.51 -2.31 24.25
N ARG A 110 5.42 -2.19 23.50
CA ARG A 110 4.18 -1.53 23.88
C ARG A 110 2.94 -2.40 23.83
N PHE A 111 3.04 -3.53 23.14
CA PHE A 111 1.93 -4.48 22.95
C PHE A 111 2.32 -5.88 23.39
N HIS A 112 1.31 -6.68 23.76
CA HIS A 112 1.57 -8.06 24.22
C HIS A 112 2.09 -8.96 23.11
N GLU A 113 1.48 -8.85 21.93
CA GLU A 113 1.79 -9.68 20.78
C GLU A 113 1.25 -9.03 19.49
N ALA A 114 1.71 -9.54 18.37
CA ALA A 114 1.27 -9.11 17.04
C ALA A 114 0.86 -10.33 16.21
N TYR A 115 0.03 -10.12 15.17
CA TYR A 115 -0.39 -11.16 14.22
C TYR A 115 -1.13 -12.34 14.89
N VAL A 116 -1.99 -12.07 15.86
CA VAL A 116 -2.79 -13.09 16.54
C VAL A 116 -3.67 -13.83 15.54
N TYR A 117 -3.51 -15.14 15.48
CA TYR A 117 -4.29 -16.03 14.64
C TYR A 117 -4.92 -17.13 15.48
N ASP A 118 -6.24 -17.24 15.43
CA ASP A 118 -6.99 -18.28 16.13
C ASP A 118 -7.25 -19.43 15.14
N LEU A 119 -6.67 -20.61 15.42
CA LEU A 119 -6.82 -21.81 14.61
C LEU A 119 -8.24 -22.39 14.67
N ASP A 120 -8.96 -22.15 15.76
CA ASP A 120 -10.33 -22.65 15.97
C ASP A 120 -11.38 -21.74 15.31
N LYS A 121 -11.00 -20.49 15.01
CA LYS A 121 -11.79 -19.52 14.27
C LYS A 121 -11.00 -19.09 13.04
N PRO A 122 -11.14 -19.78 11.90
CA PRO A 122 -10.42 -19.43 10.69
C PRO A 122 -10.76 -18.00 10.28
N GLY A 123 -9.89 -17.07 10.65
CA GLY A 123 -10.01 -15.64 10.47
C GLY A 123 -8.92 -14.98 11.25
N TYR A 124 -8.45 -13.88 10.69
CA TYR A 124 -7.41 -13.08 11.26
C TYR A 124 -8.09 -11.93 12.02
N GLU A 125 -7.90 -11.87 13.32
CA GLU A 125 -8.35 -10.73 14.13
C GLU A 125 -7.19 -9.73 14.28
N PRO A 126 -7.23 -8.59 13.60
CA PRO A 126 -6.16 -7.58 13.68
C PRO A 126 -6.29 -6.75 14.97
N LYS A 127 -6.51 -7.39 16.11
CA LYS A 127 -6.58 -6.69 17.40
C LYS A 127 -5.22 -6.67 18.07
N LEU A 128 -4.82 -5.49 18.56
CA LEU A 128 -3.64 -5.33 19.38
C LEU A 128 -4.00 -4.86 20.79
N THR A 129 -3.48 -5.56 21.79
CA THR A 129 -3.68 -5.24 23.20
C THR A 129 -2.42 -4.57 23.75
N PRO A 130 -2.50 -3.29 24.16
CA PRO A 130 -1.36 -2.61 24.73
C PRO A 130 -1.00 -3.18 26.12
N LEU A 131 0.28 -3.24 26.44
CA LEU A 131 0.79 -3.60 27.78
C LEU A 131 0.27 -2.64 28.84
N ASN A 132 0.24 -1.36 28.54
CA ASN A 132 -0.30 -0.31 29.38
C ASN A 132 -0.86 0.84 28.52
N TYR A 133 -2.15 0.87 28.32
CA TYR A 133 -2.79 1.90 27.48
C TYR A 133 -2.65 3.32 28.07
N ASN A 134 -2.66 3.46 29.40
CA ASN A 134 -2.50 4.77 30.00
C ASN A 134 -1.09 5.34 29.79
N ALA A 135 -0.05 4.50 29.81
CA ALA A 135 1.29 4.91 29.46
C ALA A 135 1.41 5.25 27.97
N LEU A 136 0.75 4.46 27.11
CA LEU A 136 0.75 4.67 25.67
C LEU A 136 0.19 6.04 25.26
N LYS A 137 -0.77 6.58 26.01
CA LYS A 137 -1.33 7.94 25.78
C LYS A 137 -0.30 9.06 25.84
N TYR A 138 0.78 8.89 26.57
CA TYR A 138 1.82 9.90 26.75
C TYR A 138 3.12 9.54 26.03
N ASP A 139 3.11 8.46 25.26
CA ASP A 139 4.27 7.95 24.56
C ASP A 139 4.54 8.74 23.26
N GLN A 140 5.50 9.65 23.34
CA GLN A 140 5.86 10.53 22.22
C GLN A 140 6.48 9.78 21.04
N GLU A 141 7.21 8.70 21.28
CA GLU A 141 7.81 7.87 20.23
C GLU A 141 6.72 7.13 19.44
N PHE A 142 5.75 6.57 20.14
CA PHE A 142 4.61 5.90 19.52
C PHE A 142 3.78 6.87 18.65
N ILE A 143 3.47 8.05 19.16
CA ILE A 143 2.71 9.07 18.42
C ILE A 143 3.51 9.63 17.24
N TYR A 144 4.80 9.86 17.41
CA TYR A 144 5.67 10.26 16.30
C TYR A 144 5.67 9.21 15.19
N PHE A 145 5.81 7.94 15.55
CA PHE A 145 5.74 6.83 14.59
C PHE A 145 4.40 6.83 13.85
N LEU A 146 3.26 6.88 14.56
CA LEU A 146 1.93 6.87 13.93
C LEU A 146 1.74 8.04 12.96
N LYS A 147 2.12 9.25 13.34
CA LYS A 147 2.01 10.44 12.49
C LYS A 147 2.91 10.33 11.27
N THR A 148 4.13 9.86 11.43
CA THR A 148 5.09 9.66 10.34
C THR A 148 4.61 8.57 9.38
N TYR A 149 4.19 7.42 9.88
CA TYR A 149 3.69 6.32 9.07
C TYR A 149 2.44 6.73 8.28
N LYS A 150 1.48 7.41 8.93
CA LYS A 150 0.31 7.99 8.24
C LYS A 150 0.74 8.93 7.10
N ASN A 151 1.71 9.79 7.32
CA ASN A 151 2.19 10.71 6.28
C ASN A 151 2.84 9.96 5.12
N ARG A 152 3.60 8.90 5.39
CA ARG A 152 4.15 8.00 4.36
C ARG A 152 3.05 7.32 3.54
N LEU A 153 2.01 6.81 4.21
CA LEU A 153 0.84 6.22 3.53
C LEU A 153 0.10 7.24 2.65
N ASN A 154 -0.03 8.49 3.08
CA ASN A 154 -0.63 9.55 2.28
C ASN A 154 0.20 9.88 1.02
N ILE A 155 1.52 9.92 1.14
CA ILE A 155 2.43 10.10 0.00
C ILE A 155 2.30 8.92 -0.96
N LEU A 156 2.37 7.69 -0.46
CA LEU A 156 2.21 6.49 -1.26
C LEU A 156 0.88 6.49 -2.02
N LEU A 157 -0.23 6.78 -1.34
CA LEU A 157 -1.57 6.80 -1.92
C LEU A 157 -1.74 7.87 -3.00
N ASN A 158 -1.45 9.13 -2.63
CA ASN A 158 -1.86 10.25 -3.47
C ASN A 158 -0.82 10.57 -4.56
N PHE A 159 0.46 10.41 -4.28
CA PHE A 159 1.52 10.71 -5.24
C PHE A 159 1.89 9.48 -6.09
N HIS A 160 2.08 8.30 -5.45
CA HIS A 160 2.57 7.13 -6.17
C HIS A 160 1.44 6.29 -6.78
N TYR A 161 0.41 5.91 -6.01
CA TYR A 161 -0.71 5.13 -6.54
C TYR A 161 -1.59 5.94 -7.49
N ARG A 162 -2.28 6.97 -6.98
CA ARG A 162 -3.26 7.75 -7.76
C ARG A 162 -2.61 8.69 -8.76
N GLY A 163 -1.59 9.44 -8.31
CA GLY A 163 -0.96 10.48 -9.10
C GLY A 163 -0.10 9.97 -10.25
N ARG A 164 0.41 8.75 -10.16
CA ARG A 164 1.30 8.18 -11.18
C ARG A 164 0.85 6.81 -11.66
N LEU A 165 0.96 5.77 -10.84
CA LEU A 165 0.76 4.38 -11.26
C LEU A 165 -0.62 4.15 -11.90
N GLN A 166 -1.69 4.57 -11.22
CA GLN A 166 -3.06 4.41 -11.73
C GLN A 166 -3.25 5.14 -13.04
N ARG A 167 -2.84 6.40 -13.11
CA ARG A 167 -2.94 7.23 -14.32
C ARG A 167 -2.17 6.60 -15.49
N ASP A 168 -0.93 6.19 -15.28
CA ASP A 168 -0.06 5.68 -16.33
C ASP A 168 -0.58 4.32 -16.86
N VAL A 169 -1.09 3.46 -15.98
CA VAL A 169 -1.75 2.19 -16.35
C VAL A 169 -3.06 2.44 -17.11
N GLU A 170 -3.88 3.41 -16.68
CA GLU A 170 -5.14 3.75 -17.38
C GLU A 170 -4.88 4.30 -18.79
N ILE A 171 -3.92 5.20 -18.95
CA ILE A 171 -3.49 5.72 -20.27
C ILE A 171 -2.97 4.59 -21.15
N LEU A 172 -2.17 3.68 -20.61
CA LEU A 172 -1.65 2.54 -21.37
C LEU A 172 -2.78 1.63 -21.84
N ILE A 173 -3.74 1.30 -20.98
CA ILE A 173 -4.91 0.46 -21.35
C ILE A 173 -5.71 1.11 -22.47
N GLU A 174 -5.96 2.42 -22.39
CA GLU A 174 -6.66 3.17 -23.42
C GLU A 174 -5.88 3.13 -24.77
N SER A 175 -4.58 3.39 -24.73
CA SER A 175 -3.73 3.35 -25.93
C SER A 175 -3.70 1.97 -26.59
N VAL A 176 -3.62 0.89 -25.80
CA VAL A 176 -3.69 -0.49 -26.31
C VAL A 176 -5.05 -0.79 -26.93
N ASN A 177 -6.15 -0.36 -26.31
CA ASN A 177 -7.49 -0.59 -26.85
C ASN A 177 -7.71 0.15 -28.19
N ASN A 178 -7.23 1.38 -28.30
CA ASN A 178 -7.31 2.15 -29.55
C ASN A 178 -6.53 1.46 -30.67
N GLU A 179 -5.30 1.04 -30.43
CA GLU A 179 -4.49 0.29 -31.39
C GLU A 179 -5.16 -1.00 -31.86
N ILE A 180 -5.83 -1.73 -30.95
CA ILE A 180 -6.57 -2.96 -31.30
C ILE A 180 -7.76 -2.66 -32.21
N VAL A 181 -8.42 -1.51 -32.07
CA VAL A 181 -9.51 -1.08 -32.93
C VAL A 181 -8.97 -0.74 -34.32
N ASP A 182 -7.93 0.10 -34.39
CA ASP A 182 -7.30 0.54 -35.65
C ASP A 182 -6.76 -0.62 -36.50
N LEU A 183 -6.27 -1.70 -35.84
CA LEU A 183 -5.77 -2.90 -36.53
C LEU A 183 -6.89 -3.82 -37.08
N LYS A 184 -8.15 -3.57 -36.73
CA LYS A 184 -9.30 -4.37 -37.21
C LYS A 184 -10.05 -3.70 -38.38
N GLU A 185 -9.79 -2.44 -38.61
CA GLU A 185 -10.30 -1.68 -39.77
C GLU A 185 -9.37 -1.87 -40.99
#